data_f8a41b6b4b86539e0cd1a4a60b1f953c
#
_entry.id   f8a41b6b4b86539e0cd1a4a60b1f953c
#
_cell.length_a   1.000
_cell.length_b   1.000
_cell.length_c   1.000
_cell.angle_alpha   90.00
_cell.angle_beta   90.00
_cell.angle_gamma   90.00
#
_symmetry.space_group_name_H-M   'P 1'
#
loop_
_entity.id
_entity.type
_entity.pdbx_description
1 polymer ?
#
loop_
_entity_poly.entity_id
_entity_poly.type
_entity_poly.pdbx_seq_one_letter_code
_entity_poly.pdbx_strand_id
1 'polypeptide(L)'
;MFDTDEDLFTDEPTLIQEAILLSDSYIPPRLIARYGEIKKVVKVLNPGLWRGIPDHCFIYGTTGTGKTVVTRYVLQRFAEKAKANDIQVVTAFVGCKDHTPTQIVGLIREAVPLAATLPPRGLSISEYVHDICAALRETHCSLILVFDEIDALENTNILYQLTRAKANGELANDQFITIIGITNDTTWVETLEPRIISSMHPKPILFKSYSAPQLTEILDGRKPAFKEGVVDDAVIPLCAALAAKDHGDARKAIQLLREAGEIAQAELAPMVMEEHVHAAVETIEVNTIEQLVMSLPGQAKMVLEAIATEIAAAGGATVQTGEVYKRYQTVAKSYGADVVHRTRVAQLVT
;
A
#
# COMPACT_ATOMS: atom_id res chain seq x y z
N MET A 1 25.02 3.01 -34.25
CA MET A 1 24.98 4.39 -34.73
C MET A 1 23.52 4.62 -35.03
N PHE A 2 22.76 5.19 -34.07
CA PHE A 2 21.33 5.47 -34.25
C PHE A 2 21.25 6.62 -35.26
N ASP A 3 20.54 6.42 -36.36
CA ASP A 3 20.26 7.46 -37.34
C ASP A 3 19.32 8.47 -36.65
N THR A 4 19.82 9.66 -36.45
CA THR A 4 19.13 10.76 -35.78
C THR A 4 18.03 11.25 -36.67
N ASP A 5 16.81 11.25 -36.20
CA ASP A 5 15.58 11.96 -36.59
C ASP A 5 14.37 11.11 -37.02
N GLU A 6 14.34 9.82 -36.87
CA GLU A 6 13.11 9.06 -36.91
C GLU A 6 12.56 8.89 -35.49
N ASP A 7 11.28 9.16 -35.31
CA ASP A 7 10.53 9.20 -34.07
C ASP A 7 10.95 8.12 -33.07
N LEU A 8 11.68 8.53 -32.02
CA LEU A 8 12.02 7.68 -30.87
C LEU A 8 10.77 7.28 -30.06
N PHE A 9 9.65 7.91 -30.35
CA PHE A 9 8.37 7.68 -29.68
C PHE A 9 7.34 7.20 -30.69
N THR A 10 6.59 6.14 -30.34
CA THR A 10 5.45 5.68 -31.14
C THR A 10 4.19 6.44 -30.70
N ASP A 11 3.47 7.02 -31.66
CA ASP A 11 2.27 7.84 -31.41
C ASP A 11 1.06 6.99 -31.00
N GLU A 12 1.04 5.69 -31.27
CA GLU A 12 -0.11 4.82 -30.97
C GLU A 12 0.27 3.60 -30.12
N PRO A 13 -0.44 3.38 -28.99
CA PRO A 13 -0.32 2.15 -28.21
C PRO A 13 -0.82 0.96 -29.04
N THR A 14 -0.03 -0.13 -29.12
CA THR A 14 -0.38 -1.29 -29.94
C THR A 14 -1.46 -2.18 -29.30
N LEU A 15 -1.33 -2.52 -28.02
CA LEU A 15 -2.26 -3.40 -27.30
C LEU A 15 -2.94 -2.72 -26.10
N ILE A 16 -2.19 -1.97 -25.29
CA ILE A 16 -2.69 -1.25 -24.11
C ILE A 16 -3.11 0.15 -24.55
N GLN A 17 -4.39 0.50 -24.37
CA GLN A 17 -4.94 1.82 -24.71
C GLN A 17 -5.17 2.73 -23.50
N GLU A 18 -5.46 2.16 -22.30
CA GLU A 18 -5.72 2.90 -21.08
C GLU A 18 -4.90 2.33 -19.90
N ALA A 19 -3.57 2.53 -19.90
CA ALA A 19 -2.67 1.99 -18.88
C ALA A 19 -3.04 2.37 -17.45
N ILE A 20 -3.73 3.52 -17.26
CA ILE A 20 -4.20 3.94 -15.92
C ILE A 20 -5.11 2.90 -15.26
N LEU A 21 -5.90 2.16 -16.04
CA LEU A 21 -6.77 1.11 -15.51
C LEU A 21 -5.99 -0.06 -14.90
N LEU A 22 -4.71 -0.23 -15.26
CA LEU A 22 -3.79 -1.23 -14.70
C LEU A 22 -2.90 -0.66 -13.58
N SER A 23 -3.16 0.58 -13.14
CA SER A 23 -2.44 1.20 -12.04
C SER A 23 -2.99 0.76 -10.69
N ASP A 24 -2.11 0.63 -9.69
CA ASP A 24 -2.46 0.37 -8.29
C ASP A 24 -3.27 1.51 -7.66
N SER A 25 -3.14 2.73 -8.19
CA SER A 25 -3.86 3.91 -7.71
C SER A 25 -5.27 4.05 -8.29
N TYR A 26 -5.62 3.28 -9.32
CA TYR A 26 -6.93 3.36 -9.95
C TYR A 26 -8.02 2.80 -9.06
N ILE A 27 -9.02 3.62 -8.77
CA ILE A 27 -10.23 3.22 -8.03
C ILE A 27 -11.36 3.01 -9.04
N PRO A 28 -11.81 1.78 -9.26
CA PRO A 28 -12.90 1.52 -10.20
C PRO A 28 -14.22 2.12 -9.69
N PRO A 29 -15.13 2.55 -10.60
CA PRO A 29 -16.41 3.13 -10.24
C PRO A 29 -17.33 2.15 -9.48
N ARG A 30 -17.05 0.86 -9.61
CA ARG A 30 -17.70 -0.23 -8.85
C ARG A 30 -16.65 -1.20 -8.36
N LEU A 31 -16.61 -1.39 -7.04
CA LEU A 31 -15.72 -2.40 -6.44
C LEU A 31 -16.38 -3.77 -6.48
N ILE A 32 -15.64 -4.73 -7.02
CA ILE A 32 -16.05 -6.12 -7.18
C ILE A 32 -15.51 -6.94 -5.99
N ALA A 33 -16.20 -8.02 -5.64
CA ALA A 33 -15.78 -9.03 -4.66
C ALA A 33 -15.55 -8.52 -3.22
N ARG A 34 -16.00 -7.30 -2.86
CA ARG A 34 -15.86 -6.70 -1.51
C ARG A 34 -17.16 -6.16 -0.93
N TYR A 35 -18.29 -6.62 -1.41
CA TYR A 35 -19.60 -6.13 -0.96
C TYR A 35 -19.84 -6.29 0.55
N GLY A 36 -19.38 -7.41 1.13
CA GLY A 36 -19.50 -7.66 2.57
C GLY A 36 -18.67 -6.70 3.42
N GLU A 37 -17.43 -6.45 3.01
CA GLU A 37 -16.51 -5.53 3.67
C GLU A 37 -16.98 -4.08 3.53
N ILE A 38 -17.41 -3.69 2.33
CA ILE A 38 -18.04 -2.37 2.08
C ILE A 38 -19.22 -2.15 3.03
N LYS A 39 -20.15 -3.11 3.15
CA LYS A 39 -21.28 -3.01 4.09
C LYS A 39 -20.83 -2.80 5.53
N LYS A 40 -19.76 -3.47 5.98
CA LYS A 40 -19.24 -3.33 7.34
C LYS A 40 -18.70 -1.92 7.58
N VAL A 41 -17.89 -1.39 6.65
CA VAL A 41 -17.36 -0.01 6.75
C VAL A 41 -18.50 1.01 6.70
N VAL A 42 -19.45 0.84 5.79
CA VAL A 42 -20.65 1.69 5.70
C VAL A 42 -21.44 1.67 7.00
N LYS A 43 -21.62 0.49 7.64
CA LYS A 43 -22.32 0.37 8.93
C LYS A 43 -21.65 1.17 10.04
N VAL A 44 -20.32 1.23 10.05
CA VAL A 44 -19.53 2.03 11.00
C VAL A 44 -19.77 3.52 10.80
N LEU A 45 -19.81 3.99 9.55
CA LEU A 45 -19.89 5.41 9.22
C LEU A 45 -21.30 5.97 9.16
N ASN A 46 -22.30 5.14 8.85
CA ASN A 46 -23.70 5.56 8.65
C ASN A 46 -24.29 6.46 9.75
N PRO A 47 -24.00 6.26 11.07
CA PRO A 47 -24.54 7.15 12.09
C PRO A 47 -24.20 8.62 11.84
N GLY A 48 -23.04 8.92 11.26
CA GLY A 48 -22.60 10.28 10.90
C GLY A 48 -23.52 10.97 9.89
N LEU A 49 -24.25 10.23 9.05
CA LEU A 49 -25.22 10.79 8.11
C LEU A 49 -26.56 11.19 8.74
N TRP A 50 -26.79 10.83 10.01
CA TRP A 50 -27.99 11.13 10.77
C TRP A 50 -27.72 11.94 12.03
N ARG A 51 -26.61 12.72 12.00
CA ARG A 51 -26.12 13.51 13.15
C ARG A 51 -25.82 12.66 14.40
N GLY A 52 -25.58 11.36 14.20
CA GLY A 52 -25.04 10.46 15.22
C GLY A 52 -23.53 10.47 15.23
N ILE A 53 -22.94 9.70 16.13
CA ILE A 53 -21.48 9.53 16.24
C ILE A 53 -21.13 8.18 15.61
N PRO A 54 -20.33 8.17 14.51
CA PRO A 54 -19.81 6.92 13.96
C PRO A 54 -18.88 6.21 14.94
N ASP A 55 -18.82 4.89 14.86
CA ASP A 55 -17.83 4.10 15.58
C ASP A 55 -16.42 4.32 15.00
N HIS A 56 -15.38 4.03 15.78
CA HIS A 56 -14.04 3.81 15.24
C HIS A 56 -13.93 2.38 14.70
N CYS A 57 -13.02 2.11 13.77
CA CYS A 57 -12.77 0.74 13.33
C CYS A 57 -11.30 0.50 12.97
N PHE A 58 -10.89 -0.76 13.09
CA PHE A 58 -9.64 -1.24 12.55
C PHE A 58 -9.89 -2.26 11.45
N ILE A 59 -9.25 -2.04 10.31
CA ILE A 59 -9.34 -2.85 9.10
C ILE A 59 -8.07 -3.68 8.98
N TYR A 60 -8.22 -4.98 9.08
CA TYR A 60 -7.12 -5.95 9.05
C TYR A 60 -7.12 -6.77 7.78
N GLY A 61 -5.96 -7.21 7.36
CA GLY A 61 -5.80 -8.17 6.27
C GLY A 61 -4.42 -8.09 5.66
N THR A 62 -4.02 -9.12 4.96
CA THR A 62 -2.75 -9.16 4.22
C THR A 62 -2.69 -8.08 3.14
N THR A 63 -1.51 -7.86 2.58
CA THR A 63 -1.29 -6.94 1.45
C THR A 63 -2.18 -7.33 0.28
N GLY A 64 -2.59 -6.36 -0.53
CA GLY A 64 -3.37 -6.56 -1.76
C GLY A 64 -4.81 -7.04 -1.58
N THR A 65 -5.34 -7.08 -0.33
CA THR A 65 -6.73 -7.50 -0.07
C THR A 65 -7.78 -6.40 -0.26
N GLY A 66 -7.37 -5.22 -0.73
CA GLY A 66 -8.27 -4.12 -1.08
C GLY A 66 -8.70 -3.22 0.07
N LYS A 67 -8.03 -3.26 1.24
CA LYS A 67 -8.35 -2.42 2.41
C LYS A 67 -8.41 -0.94 2.07
N THR A 68 -7.31 -0.42 1.52
CA THR A 68 -7.16 1.00 1.17
C THR A 68 -8.16 1.45 0.12
N VAL A 69 -8.33 0.68 -0.97
CA VAL A 69 -9.24 1.04 -2.06
C VAL A 69 -10.70 1.01 -1.62
N VAL A 70 -11.11 0.03 -0.82
CA VAL A 70 -12.48 -0.03 -0.25
C VAL A 70 -12.73 1.14 0.68
N THR A 71 -11.78 1.47 1.54
CA THR A 71 -11.90 2.61 2.46
C THR A 71 -12.05 3.91 1.69
N ARG A 72 -11.19 4.18 0.69
CA ARG A 72 -11.29 5.37 -0.18
C ARG A 72 -12.64 5.42 -0.92
N TYR A 73 -13.08 4.31 -1.49
CA TYR A 73 -14.37 4.21 -2.18
C TYR A 73 -15.55 4.56 -1.26
N VAL A 74 -15.58 3.98 -0.05
CA VAL A 74 -16.65 4.24 0.91
C VAL A 74 -16.63 5.69 1.39
N LEU A 75 -15.45 6.25 1.66
CA LEU A 75 -15.32 7.65 2.09
C LEU A 75 -15.79 8.62 1.00
N GLN A 76 -15.45 8.37 -0.26
CA GLN A 76 -15.94 9.20 -1.37
C GLN A 76 -17.48 9.19 -1.42
N ARG A 77 -18.10 8.02 -1.35
CA ARG A 77 -19.58 7.89 -1.34
C ARG A 77 -20.22 8.50 -0.09
N PHE A 78 -19.53 8.37 1.05
CA PHE A 78 -19.97 9.00 2.29
C PHE A 78 -19.94 10.54 2.17
N ALA A 79 -18.87 11.12 1.66
CA ALA A 79 -18.73 12.56 1.46
C ALA A 79 -19.80 13.12 0.51
N GLU A 80 -20.05 12.42 -0.62
CA GLU A 80 -21.13 12.78 -1.56
C GLU A 80 -22.50 12.80 -0.84
N LYS A 81 -22.77 11.78 -0.02
CA LYS A 81 -24.04 11.67 0.71
C LYS A 81 -24.15 12.66 1.86
N ALA A 82 -23.06 12.92 2.58
CA ALA A 82 -23.00 13.93 3.63
C ALA A 82 -23.30 15.31 3.06
N LYS A 83 -22.68 15.68 1.93
CA LYS A 83 -22.95 16.92 1.21
C LYS A 83 -24.42 17.05 0.78
N ALA A 84 -25.02 15.98 0.27
CA ALA A 84 -26.43 15.96 -0.10
C ALA A 84 -27.39 16.12 1.08
N ASN A 85 -26.95 15.78 2.29
CA ASN A 85 -27.72 15.92 3.55
C ASN A 85 -27.36 17.18 4.35
N ASP A 86 -26.55 18.08 3.78
CA ASP A 86 -26.04 19.30 4.44
C ASP A 86 -25.27 19.01 5.74
N ILE A 87 -24.48 17.94 5.72
CA ILE A 87 -23.61 17.54 6.84
C ILE A 87 -22.17 17.88 6.48
N GLN A 88 -21.55 18.72 7.30
CA GLN A 88 -20.17 19.17 7.11
C GLN A 88 -19.21 18.11 7.68
N VAL A 89 -18.54 17.37 6.79
CA VAL A 89 -17.55 16.36 7.17
C VAL A 89 -16.30 16.52 6.31
N VAL A 90 -15.16 16.54 6.98
CA VAL A 90 -13.83 16.48 6.36
C VAL A 90 -13.30 15.05 6.45
N THR A 91 -12.66 14.59 5.40
CA THR A 91 -11.97 13.30 5.39
C THR A 91 -10.48 13.52 5.21
N ALA A 92 -9.66 12.97 6.11
CA ALA A 92 -8.21 12.97 6.00
C ALA A 92 -7.71 11.53 5.85
N PHE A 93 -6.82 11.30 4.89
CA PHE A 93 -6.21 10.00 4.63
C PHE A 93 -4.70 10.12 4.77
N VAL A 94 -4.12 9.51 5.80
CA VAL A 94 -2.73 9.66 6.19
C VAL A 94 -2.03 8.30 6.19
N GLY A 95 -0.94 8.17 5.41
CA GLY A 95 -0.02 7.03 5.49
C GLY A 95 0.91 7.20 6.69
N CYS A 96 1.07 6.17 7.52
CA CYS A 96 1.89 6.27 8.72
C CYS A 96 3.36 5.89 8.48
N LYS A 97 3.63 5.02 7.53
CA LYS A 97 4.93 4.37 7.34
C LYS A 97 6.09 5.33 7.05
N ASP A 98 5.84 6.36 6.24
CA ASP A 98 6.91 7.25 5.75
C ASP A 98 6.86 8.63 6.41
N HIS A 99 6.13 8.77 7.54
CA HIS A 99 5.91 10.04 8.18
C HIS A 99 6.21 9.98 9.69
N THR A 100 6.94 11.00 10.17
CA THR A 100 7.13 11.20 11.60
C THR A 100 5.80 11.62 12.28
N PRO A 101 5.66 11.45 13.59
CA PRO A 101 4.44 11.85 14.31
C PRO A 101 4.04 13.32 14.07
N THR A 102 5.01 14.22 13.96
CA THR A 102 4.75 15.65 13.67
C THR A 102 4.25 15.87 12.24
N GLN A 103 4.80 15.13 11.28
CA GLN A 103 4.31 15.19 9.89
C GLN A 103 2.89 14.66 9.77
N ILE A 104 2.56 13.57 10.49
CA ILE A 104 1.22 12.99 10.53
C ILE A 104 0.18 14.02 11.00
N VAL A 105 0.43 14.69 12.11
CA VAL A 105 -0.51 15.73 12.60
C VAL A 105 -0.55 16.95 11.68
N GLY A 106 0.57 17.27 11.01
CA GLY A 106 0.63 18.28 9.96
C GLY A 106 -0.31 17.97 8.79
N LEU A 107 -0.27 16.72 8.27
CA LEU A 107 -1.14 16.27 7.19
C LEU A 107 -2.62 16.27 7.59
N ILE A 108 -2.93 15.87 8.82
CA ILE A 108 -4.32 15.95 9.33
C ILE A 108 -4.78 17.41 9.35
N ARG A 109 -3.92 18.31 9.82
CA ARG A 109 -4.20 19.74 9.91
C ARG A 109 -4.44 20.38 8.54
N GLU A 110 -3.64 20.02 7.53
CA GLU A 110 -3.81 20.50 6.15
C GLU A 110 -5.16 20.09 5.54
N ALA A 111 -5.69 18.94 5.94
CA ALA A 111 -7.00 18.47 5.50
C ALA A 111 -8.17 19.22 6.16
N VAL A 112 -7.96 19.82 7.33
CA VAL A 112 -9.01 20.52 8.09
C VAL A 112 -9.06 21.99 7.71
N PRO A 113 -10.20 22.52 7.21
CA PRO A 113 -10.35 23.92 6.89
C PRO A 113 -9.97 24.83 8.07
N LEU A 114 -9.35 25.98 7.79
CA LEU A 114 -8.87 26.98 8.77
C LEU A 114 -7.72 26.52 9.71
N ALA A 115 -7.48 25.24 9.90
CA ALA A 115 -6.39 24.78 10.75
C ALA A 115 -5.00 25.16 10.21
N ALA A 116 -4.90 25.45 8.91
CA ALA A 116 -3.65 25.79 8.23
C ALA A 116 -3.07 27.20 8.58
N THR A 117 -3.77 28.02 9.37
CA THR A 117 -3.37 29.43 9.61
C THR A 117 -2.26 29.61 10.65
N LEU A 118 -1.96 28.59 11.46
CA LEU A 118 -0.93 28.65 12.49
C LEU A 118 0.44 28.20 11.97
N PRO A 119 1.57 28.68 12.53
CA PRO A 119 2.90 28.33 12.03
C PRO A 119 3.15 26.82 12.16
N PRO A 120 3.69 26.15 11.11
CA PRO A 120 3.79 24.69 11.04
C PRO A 120 4.96 24.10 11.83
N ARG A 121 5.70 24.87 12.63
CA ARG A 121 6.93 24.43 13.30
C ARG A 121 6.92 24.76 14.78
N GLY A 122 7.39 23.79 15.59
CA GLY A 122 7.66 23.99 17.01
C GLY A 122 6.51 23.69 17.97
N LEU A 123 5.36 23.23 17.48
CA LEU A 123 4.24 22.80 18.31
C LEU A 123 4.39 21.35 18.76
N SER A 124 3.94 21.03 19.96
CA SER A 124 3.75 19.66 20.41
C SER A 124 2.58 19.00 19.70
N ILE A 125 2.54 17.66 19.70
CA ILE A 125 1.41 16.91 19.14
C ILE A 125 0.08 17.33 19.76
N SER A 126 0.07 17.59 21.09
CA SER A 126 -1.12 18.03 21.80
C SER A 126 -1.62 19.39 21.35
N GLU A 127 -0.73 20.32 21.07
CA GLU A 127 -1.09 21.64 20.52
C GLU A 127 -1.67 21.51 19.11
N TYR A 128 -1.09 20.66 18.26
CA TYR A 128 -1.65 20.39 16.94
C TYR A 128 -3.06 19.79 17.01
N VAL A 129 -3.30 18.83 17.93
CA VAL A 129 -4.64 18.23 18.11
C VAL A 129 -5.63 19.28 18.60
N HIS A 130 -5.21 20.15 19.52
CA HIS A 130 -6.04 21.26 19.98
C HIS A 130 -6.43 22.22 18.84
N ASP A 131 -5.47 22.59 17.99
CA ASP A 131 -5.71 23.43 16.80
C ASP A 131 -6.70 22.78 15.82
N ILE A 132 -6.53 21.47 15.57
CA ILE A 132 -7.45 20.71 14.71
C ILE A 132 -8.86 20.75 15.30
N CYS A 133 -9.01 20.52 16.60
CA CYS A 133 -10.32 20.54 17.27
C CYS A 133 -10.95 21.95 17.27
N ALA A 134 -10.14 23.01 17.49
CA ALA A 134 -10.59 24.40 17.42
C ALA A 134 -11.11 24.74 16.03
N ALA A 135 -10.37 24.37 14.98
CA ALA A 135 -10.76 24.59 13.58
C ALA A 135 -12.04 23.81 13.20
N LEU A 136 -12.16 22.56 13.64
CA LEU A 136 -13.38 21.77 13.45
C LEU A 136 -14.57 22.43 14.11
N ARG A 137 -14.41 22.95 15.34
CA ARG A 137 -15.48 23.65 16.06
C ARG A 137 -15.90 24.93 15.32
N GLU A 138 -14.96 25.75 14.88
CA GLU A 138 -15.22 27.02 14.19
C GLU A 138 -15.91 26.79 12.84
N THR A 139 -15.52 25.75 12.11
CA THR A 139 -16.11 25.40 10.81
C THR A 139 -17.38 24.55 10.90
N HIS A 140 -17.80 24.15 12.12
CA HIS A 140 -18.88 23.21 12.32
C HIS A 140 -18.72 21.88 11.59
N CYS A 141 -17.47 21.48 11.30
CA CYS A 141 -17.14 20.23 10.60
C CYS A 141 -16.86 19.08 11.56
N SER A 142 -17.21 17.88 11.13
CA SER A 142 -16.74 16.62 11.74
C SER A 142 -15.55 16.07 10.94
N LEU A 143 -14.77 15.17 11.53
CA LEU A 143 -13.59 14.58 10.90
C LEU A 143 -13.70 13.05 10.82
N ILE A 144 -13.49 12.49 9.64
CA ILE A 144 -13.18 11.07 9.46
C ILE A 144 -11.71 10.96 9.07
N LEU A 145 -10.92 10.36 9.94
CA LEU A 145 -9.48 10.23 9.79
C LEU A 145 -9.10 8.78 9.53
N VAL A 146 -8.41 8.55 8.42
CA VAL A 146 -7.86 7.24 8.06
C VAL A 146 -6.36 7.26 8.28
N PHE A 147 -5.89 6.33 9.08
CA PHE A 147 -4.47 5.98 9.19
C PHE A 147 -4.20 4.72 8.39
N ASP A 148 -3.51 4.85 7.26
CA ASP A 148 -3.05 3.69 6.48
C ASP A 148 -1.69 3.23 7.01
N GLU A 149 -1.48 1.93 7.11
CA GLU A 149 -0.32 1.31 7.77
C GLU A 149 -0.16 1.83 9.21
N ILE A 150 -1.26 1.83 9.98
CA ILE A 150 -1.30 2.38 11.35
C ILE A 150 -0.34 1.67 12.31
N ASP A 151 0.07 0.45 12.01
CA ASP A 151 1.11 -0.29 12.72
C ASP A 151 2.48 0.39 12.69
N ALA A 152 2.74 1.27 11.72
CA ALA A 152 3.93 2.11 11.66
C ALA A 152 3.82 3.42 12.48
N LEU A 153 2.69 3.66 13.16
CA LEU A 153 2.48 4.88 13.96
C LEU A 153 3.31 4.85 15.23
N GLU A 154 4.42 5.59 15.26
CA GLU A 154 5.34 5.64 16.41
C GLU A 154 4.70 6.21 17.68
N ASN A 155 3.86 7.24 17.55
CA ASN A 155 3.19 7.89 18.68
C ASN A 155 1.70 7.59 18.71
N THR A 156 1.33 6.48 19.33
CA THR A 156 -0.07 6.05 19.45
C THR A 156 -0.91 6.92 20.39
N ASN A 157 -0.29 7.82 21.18
CA ASN A 157 -1.03 8.74 22.07
C ASN A 157 -1.90 9.73 21.29
N ILE A 158 -1.60 10.01 20.03
CA ILE A 158 -2.46 10.81 19.15
C ILE A 158 -3.87 10.22 19.03
N LEU A 159 -3.98 8.88 18.97
CA LEU A 159 -5.27 8.17 18.92
C LEU A 159 -6.09 8.46 20.17
N TYR A 160 -5.44 8.43 21.34
CA TYR A 160 -6.10 8.74 22.61
C TYR A 160 -6.58 10.18 22.66
N GLN A 161 -5.75 11.13 22.27
CA GLN A 161 -6.10 12.56 22.28
C GLN A 161 -7.30 12.85 21.37
N LEU A 162 -7.26 12.37 20.11
CA LEU A 162 -8.34 12.57 19.16
C LEU A 162 -9.66 11.93 19.60
N THR A 163 -9.62 10.73 20.17
CA THR A 163 -10.86 10.05 20.63
C THR A 163 -11.44 10.69 21.87
N ARG A 164 -10.63 11.36 22.69
CA ARG A 164 -11.06 12.06 23.90
C ARG A 164 -11.51 13.51 23.65
N ALA A 165 -11.24 14.08 22.48
CA ALA A 165 -11.51 15.48 22.16
C ALA A 165 -12.98 15.88 22.49
N LYS A 166 -13.95 15.04 22.16
CA LYS A 166 -15.36 15.30 22.48
C LYS A 166 -15.63 15.25 23.98
N ALA A 167 -15.12 14.26 24.70
CA ALA A 167 -15.28 14.12 26.14
C ALA A 167 -14.59 15.25 26.91
N ASN A 168 -13.52 15.81 26.36
CA ASN A 168 -12.80 16.96 26.90
C ASN A 168 -13.48 18.30 26.60
N GLY A 169 -14.60 18.30 25.84
CA GLY A 169 -15.31 19.53 25.45
C GLY A 169 -14.64 20.32 24.32
N GLU A 170 -13.73 19.71 23.58
CA GLU A 170 -13.03 20.35 22.47
C GLU A 170 -13.85 20.36 21.17
N LEU A 171 -14.94 19.56 21.11
CA LEU A 171 -15.88 19.51 19.99
C LEU A 171 -17.29 19.86 20.42
N ALA A 172 -18.13 20.35 19.51
CA ALA A 172 -19.55 20.57 19.74
C ALA A 172 -20.32 19.23 19.85
N ASN A 173 -21.53 19.26 20.39
CA ASN A 173 -22.32 18.05 20.65
C ASN A 173 -22.69 17.26 19.40
N ASP A 174 -22.84 17.93 18.26
CA ASP A 174 -23.18 17.36 16.95
C ASP A 174 -21.96 17.04 16.10
N GLN A 175 -20.75 17.31 16.59
CA GLN A 175 -19.49 17.00 15.93
C GLN A 175 -18.89 15.68 16.40
N PHE A 176 -18.10 15.05 15.55
CA PHE A 176 -17.36 13.84 15.85
C PHE A 176 -15.99 13.80 15.17
N ILE A 177 -15.08 13.05 15.76
CA ILE A 177 -13.87 12.56 15.10
C ILE A 177 -13.98 11.04 15.09
N THR A 178 -13.92 10.45 13.90
CA THR A 178 -13.92 8.99 13.70
C THR A 178 -12.59 8.56 13.12
N ILE A 179 -12.01 7.52 13.71
CA ILE A 179 -10.73 6.95 13.28
C ILE A 179 -10.97 5.61 12.61
N ILE A 180 -10.40 5.45 11.42
CA ILE A 180 -10.29 4.19 10.68
C ILE A 180 -8.80 3.86 10.61
N GLY A 181 -8.35 2.81 11.27
CA GLY A 181 -6.98 2.30 11.16
C GLY A 181 -6.92 1.14 10.19
N ILE A 182 -5.98 1.17 9.25
CA ILE A 182 -5.72 0.08 8.30
C ILE A 182 -4.35 -0.51 8.64
N THR A 183 -4.29 -1.83 8.81
CA THR A 183 -3.04 -2.54 9.10
C THR A 183 -2.95 -3.88 8.40
N ASN A 184 -1.72 -4.34 8.19
CA ASN A 184 -1.41 -5.70 7.76
C ASN A 184 -1.13 -6.61 8.97
N ASP A 185 -0.87 -6.05 10.15
CA ASP A 185 -0.58 -6.78 11.38
C ASP A 185 -1.86 -6.97 12.22
N THR A 186 -2.30 -8.22 12.35
CA THR A 186 -3.48 -8.58 13.14
C THR A 186 -3.22 -8.50 14.64
N THR A 187 -1.97 -8.48 15.08
CA THR A 187 -1.57 -8.47 16.50
C THR A 187 -1.24 -7.06 17.01
N TRP A 188 -1.07 -6.09 16.11
CA TRP A 188 -0.69 -4.73 16.48
C TRP A 188 -1.61 -4.09 17.55
N VAL A 189 -2.91 -4.35 17.50
CA VAL A 189 -3.85 -3.82 18.50
C VAL A 189 -3.53 -4.27 19.91
N GLU A 190 -2.93 -5.46 20.08
CA GLU A 190 -2.52 -5.99 21.38
C GLU A 190 -1.33 -5.19 21.97
N THR A 191 -0.61 -4.46 21.13
CA THR A 191 0.52 -3.59 21.56
C THR A 191 0.05 -2.22 22.05
N LEU A 192 -1.21 -1.85 21.79
CA LEU A 192 -1.75 -0.56 22.20
C LEU A 192 -2.02 -0.52 23.71
N GLU A 193 -1.77 0.64 24.31
CA GLU A 193 -2.11 0.86 25.71
C GLU A 193 -3.61 0.61 25.96
N PRO A 194 -4.00 -0.06 27.07
CA PRO A 194 -5.41 -0.35 27.37
C PRO A 194 -6.33 0.88 27.37
N ARG A 195 -5.80 2.07 27.75
CA ARG A 195 -6.56 3.33 27.73
C ARG A 195 -6.98 3.75 26.31
N ILE A 196 -6.14 3.47 25.29
CA ILE A 196 -6.44 3.78 23.89
C ILE A 196 -7.59 2.89 23.40
N ILE A 197 -7.47 1.58 23.61
CA ILE A 197 -8.51 0.61 23.23
C ILE A 197 -9.82 0.93 23.94
N SER A 198 -9.77 1.23 25.26
CA SER A 198 -10.94 1.61 26.03
C SER A 198 -11.58 2.93 25.59
N SER A 199 -10.80 3.87 25.06
CA SER A 199 -11.33 5.13 24.53
C SER A 199 -11.95 4.97 23.14
N MET A 200 -11.34 4.14 22.29
CA MET A 200 -11.75 3.95 20.89
C MET A 200 -12.90 2.95 20.73
N HIS A 201 -12.90 1.85 21.48
CA HIS A 201 -13.81 0.70 21.29
C HIS A 201 -13.92 0.30 19.80
N PRO A 202 -12.82 0.09 19.09
CA PRO A 202 -12.82 -0.03 17.64
C PRO A 202 -13.51 -1.31 17.18
N LYS A 203 -14.31 -1.21 16.10
CA LYS A 203 -14.92 -2.38 15.45
C LYS A 203 -13.89 -3.06 14.56
N PRO A 204 -13.60 -4.36 14.74
CA PRO A 204 -12.69 -5.08 13.85
C PRO A 204 -13.36 -5.42 12.53
N ILE A 205 -12.68 -5.16 11.41
CA ILE A 205 -13.13 -5.52 10.07
C ILE A 205 -12.01 -6.29 9.36
N LEU A 206 -12.21 -7.60 9.19
CA LEU A 206 -11.25 -8.46 8.53
C LEU A 206 -11.49 -8.51 7.02
N PHE A 207 -10.41 -8.27 6.26
CA PHE A 207 -10.33 -8.45 4.81
C PHE A 207 -9.57 -9.75 4.50
N LYS A 208 -10.28 -10.75 4.05
CA LYS A 208 -9.68 -12.01 3.63
C LYS A 208 -8.98 -11.87 2.27
N SER A 209 -7.98 -12.70 2.02
CA SER A 209 -7.38 -12.85 0.70
C SER A 209 -8.44 -13.16 -0.37
N TYR A 210 -8.19 -12.71 -1.59
CA TYR A 210 -9.08 -13.01 -2.72
C TYR A 210 -8.91 -14.47 -3.18
N SER A 211 -10.00 -15.09 -3.56
CA SER A 211 -9.99 -16.36 -4.29
C SER A 211 -9.73 -16.13 -5.78
N ALA A 212 -9.30 -17.18 -6.51
CA ALA A 212 -9.07 -17.07 -7.95
C ALA A 212 -10.32 -16.57 -8.72
N PRO A 213 -11.57 -17.04 -8.47
CA PRO A 213 -12.75 -16.46 -9.13
C PRO A 213 -12.94 -14.97 -8.85
N GLN A 214 -12.65 -14.50 -7.62
CA GLN A 214 -12.73 -13.08 -7.28
C GLN A 214 -11.68 -12.24 -8.00
N LEU A 215 -10.46 -12.77 -8.14
CA LEU A 215 -9.40 -12.12 -8.91
C LEU A 215 -9.73 -12.08 -10.40
N THR A 216 -10.33 -13.14 -10.94
CA THR A 216 -10.83 -13.14 -12.34
C THR A 216 -11.82 -12.01 -12.55
N GLU A 217 -12.83 -11.85 -11.69
CA GLU A 217 -13.80 -10.76 -11.80
C GLU A 217 -13.14 -9.37 -11.71
N ILE A 218 -12.10 -9.22 -10.86
CA ILE A 218 -11.34 -7.96 -10.72
C ILE A 218 -10.57 -7.67 -12.01
N LEU A 219 -9.91 -8.68 -12.59
CA LEU A 219 -9.13 -8.54 -13.82
C LEU A 219 -10.02 -8.32 -15.05
N ASP A 220 -11.18 -8.96 -15.11
CA ASP A 220 -12.19 -8.68 -16.16
C ASP A 220 -12.61 -7.20 -16.14
N GLY A 221 -12.75 -6.62 -14.96
CA GLY A 221 -12.99 -5.18 -14.80
C GLY A 221 -11.83 -4.29 -15.27
N ARG A 222 -10.64 -4.85 -15.53
CA ARG A 222 -9.46 -4.18 -16.08
C ARG A 222 -9.27 -4.44 -17.58
N LYS A 223 -9.98 -5.40 -18.15
CA LYS A 223 -9.91 -5.72 -19.58
C LYS A 223 -10.05 -4.51 -20.52
N PRO A 224 -10.86 -3.47 -20.19
CA PRO A 224 -10.92 -2.24 -20.99
C PRO A 224 -9.61 -1.44 -21.08
N ALA A 225 -8.58 -1.78 -20.28
CA ALA A 225 -7.24 -1.21 -20.46
C ALA A 225 -6.62 -1.58 -21.81
N PHE A 226 -7.07 -2.67 -22.40
CA PHE A 226 -6.59 -3.21 -23.68
C PHE A 226 -7.57 -2.90 -24.79
N LYS A 227 -7.07 -2.92 -26.05
CA LYS A 227 -7.94 -2.92 -27.23
C LYS A 227 -8.84 -4.15 -27.22
N GLU A 228 -10.00 -4.06 -27.83
CA GLU A 228 -10.97 -5.16 -27.91
C GLU A 228 -10.38 -6.35 -28.68
N GLY A 229 -10.51 -7.55 -28.11
CA GLY A 229 -10.08 -8.80 -28.75
C GLY A 229 -8.59 -9.11 -28.70
N VAL A 230 -7.76 -8.28 -28.04
CA VAL A 230 -6.29 -8.49 -27.99
C VAL A 230 -5.83 -9.23 -26.74
N VAL A 231 -6.72 -9.63 -25.84
CA VAL A 231 -6.39 -10.45 -24.64
C VAL A 231 -7.06 -11.80 -24.81
N ASP A 232 -6.26 -12.86 -24.89
CA ASP A 232 -6.74 -14.24 -24.97
C ASP A 232 -7.56 -14.61 -23.73
N ASP A 233 -8.58 -15.46 -23.88
CA ASP A 233 -9.51 -15.82 -22.81
C ASP A 233 -8.84 -16.59 -21.66
N ALA A 234 -7.69 -17.23 -21.88
CA ALA A 234 -6.94 -17.95 -20.87
C ALA A 234 -6.06 -17.04 -19.99
N VAL A 235 -5.70 -15.83 -20.46
CA VAL A 235 -4.78 -14.90 -19.78
C VAL A 235 -5.30 -14.48 -18.40
N ILE A 236 -6.53 -14.00 -18.35
CA ILE A 236 -7.12 -13.51 -17.08
C ILE A 236 -7.27 -14.63 -16.05
N PRO A 237 -7.82 -15.81 -16.36
CA PRO A 237 -7.87 -16.94 -15.43
C PRO A 237 -6.47 -17.38 -14.95
N LEU A 238 -5.46 -17.37 -15.83
CA LEU A 238 -4.09 -17.73 -15.47
C LEU A 238 -3.49 -16.71 -14.49
N CYS A 239 -3.55 -15.41 -14.78
CA CYS A 239 -3.11 -14.36 -13.85
C CYS A 239 -3.80 -14.48 -12.49
N ALA A 240 -5.12 -14.71 -12.48
CA ALA A 240 -5.90 -14.88 -11.27
C ALA A 240 -5.48 -16.12 -10.46
N ALA A 241 -5.23 -17.25 -11.13
CA ALA A 241 -4.80 -18.49 -10.49
C ALA A 241 -3.40 -18.36 -9.87
N LEU A 242 -2.46 -17.74 -10.59
CA LEU A 242 -1.09 -17.48 -10.09
C LEU A 242 -1.10 -16.57 -8.87
N ALA A 243 -1.84 -15.46 -8.92
CA ALA A 243 -1.95 -14.53 -7.79
C ALA A 243 -2.71 -15.15 -6.59
N ALA A 244 -3.72 -15.99 -6.83
CA ALA A 244 -4.43 -16.70 -5.78
C ALA A 244 -3.54 -17.72 -5.04
N LYS A 245 -2.63 -18.38 -5.76
CA LYS A 245 -1.64 -19.30 -5.19
C LYS A 245 -0.64 -18.53 -4.30
N ASP A 246 -0.32 -17.29 -4.67
CA ASP A 246 0.56 -16.40 -3.91
C ASP A 246 -0.25 -15.42 -3.05
N HIS A 247 -0.90 -15.96 -2.02
CA HIS A 247 -1.65 -15.24 -0.98
C HIS A 247 -2.91 -14.47 -1.43
N GLY A 248 -3.36 -14.56 -2.68
CA GLY A 248 -4.58 -13.91 -3.15
C GLY A 248 -4.48 -12.38 -3.17
N ASP A 249 -3.34 -11.85 -3.61
CA ASP A 249 -3.05 -10.42 -3.75
C ASP A 249 -3.56 -9.88 -5.09
N ALA A 250 -4.52 -8.94 -5.05
CA ALA A 250 -5.06 -8.33 -6.26
C ALA A 250 -4.06 -7.39 -6.97
N ARG A 251 -3.11 -6.78 -6.24
CA ARG A 251 -2.06 -5.95 -6.86
C ARG A 251 -1.16 -6.82 -7.73
N LYS A 252 -0.77 -8.00 -7.22
CA LYS A 252 0.03 -8.96 -7.99
C LYS A 252 -0.72 -9.45 -9.23
N ALA A 253 -2.03 -9.73 -9.11
CA ALA A 253 -2.83 -10.13 -10.26
C ALA A 253 -2.86 -9.05 -11.36
N ILE A 254 -3.08 -7.78 -10.97
CA ILE A 254 -3.10 -6.63 -11.89
C ILE A 254 -1.69 -6.41 -12.49
N GLN A 255 -0.64 -6.52 -11.67
CA GLN A 255 0.74 -6.39 -12.13
C GLN A 255 1.09 -7.45 -13.19
N LEU A 256 0.70 -8.73 -12.96
CA LEU A 256 0.91 -9.79 -13.94
C LEU A 256 0.21 -9.50 -15.26
N LEU A 257 -1.04 -9.04 -15.22
CA LEU A 257 -1.78 -8.70 -16.44
C LEU A 257 -1.14 -7.51 -17.17
N ARG A 258 -0.67 -6.50 -16.44
CA ARG A 258 0.02 -5.34 -17.01
C ARG A 258 1.33 -5.75 -17.67
N GLU A 259 2.17 -6.46 -16.93
CA GLU A 259 3.49 -6.89 -17.43
C GLU A 259 3.36 -7.80 -18.65
N ALA A 260 2.40 -8.75 -18.66
CA ALA A 260 2.10 -9.59 -19.81
C ALA A 260 1.68 -8.76 -21.04
N GLY A 261 0.90 -7.70 -20.83
CA GLY A 261 0.52 -6.77 -21.89
C GLY A 261 1.73 -5.97 -22.42
N GLU A 262 2.60 -5.49 -21.53
CA GLU A 262 3.80 -4.74 -21.89
C GLU A 262 4.81 -5.62 -22.67
N ILE A 263 4.99 -6.89 -22.26
CA ILE A 263 5.84 -7.86 -22.98
C ILE A 263 5.27 -8.13 -24.36
N ALA A 264 3.99 -8.47 -24.47
CA ALA A 264 3.36 -8.72 -25.77
C ALA A 264 3.47 -7.51 -26.71
N GLN A 265 3.34 -6.30 -26.17
CA GLN A 265 3.53 -5.07 -26.94
C GLN A 265 4.97 -4.87 -27.40
N ALA A 266 5.98 -5.15 -26.55
CA ALA A 266 7.38 -5.06 -26.89
C ALA A 266 7.81 -6.08 -27.98
N GLU A 267 7.17 -7.26 -27.98
CA GLU A 267 7.36 -8.30 -28.98
C GLU A 267 6.58 -8.06 -30.26
N LEU A 268 5.79 -6.98 -30.34
CA LEU A 268 4.90 -6.68 -31.46
C LEU A 268 3.89 -7.82 -31.72
N ALA A 269 3.51 -8.56 -30.69
CA ALA A 269 2.54 -9.64 -30.78
C ALA A 269 1.15 -9.08 -31.13
N PRO A 270 0.31 -9.83 -31.87
CA PRO A 270 -1.03 -9.38 -32.21
C PRO A 270 -2.01 -9.41 -31.04
N MET A 271 -1.67 -10.19 -29.98
CA MET A 271 -2.50 -10.33 -28.77
C MET A 271 -1.67 -10.81 -27.58
N VAL A 272 -2.19 -10.58 -26.38
CA VAL A 272 -1.64 -11.10 -25.13
C VAL A 272 -2.06 -12.56 -24.97
N MET A 273 -1.09 -13.46 -24.73
CA MET A 273 -1.31 -14.91 -24.60
C MET A 273 -0.71 -15.44 -23.29
N GLU A 274 -0.95 -16.72 -22.96
CA GLU A 274 -0.42 -17.37 -21.74
C GLU A 274 1.12 -17.29 -21.64
N GLU A 275 1.83 -17.40 -22.77
CA GLU A 275 3.30 -17.30 -22.80
C GLU A 275 3.80 -15.97 -22.27
N HIS A 276 3.12 -14.86 -22.59
CA HIS A 276 3.46 -13.52 -22.03
C HIS A 276 3.21 -13.45 -20.54
N VAL A 277 2.19 -14.17 -20.01
CA VAL A 277 1.97 -14.26 -18.56
C VAL A 277 3.10 -15.01 -17.86
N HIS A 278 3.58 -16.11 -18.44
CA HIS A 278 4.73 -16.83 -17.90
C HIS A 278 6.02 -15.99 -17.94
N ALA A 279 6.27 -15.29 -19.03
CA ALA A 279 7.39 -14.35 -19.14
C ALA A 279 7.25 -13.20 -18.11
N ALA A 280 6.03 -12.70 -17.87
CA ALA A 280 5.78 -11.70 -16.84
C ALA A 280 6.11 -12.18 -15.43
N VAL A 281 5.83 -13.45 -15.10
CA VAL A 281 6.22 -14.05 -13.81
C VAL A 281 7.74 -13.99 -13.65
N GLU A 282 8.47 -14.46 -14.65
CA GLU A 282 9.94 -14.47 -14.62
C GLU A 282 10.52 -13.06 -14.50
N THR A 283 9.99 -12.10 -15.27
CA THR A 283 10.42 -10.70 -15.24
C THR A 283 10.19 -10.08 -13.86
N ILE A 284 9.02 -10.28 -13.25
CA ILE A 284 8.69 -9.76 -11.91
C ILE A 284 9.59 -10.38 -10.84
N GLU A 285 9.87 -11.68 -10.92
CA GLU A 285 10.77 -12.37 -9.99
C GLU A 285 12.21 -11.85 -10.11
N VAL A 286 12.74 -11.70 -11.32
CA VAL A 286 14.08 -11.14 -11.58
C VAL A 286 14.16 -9.72 -11.05
N ASN A 287 13.21 -8.84 -11.42
CA ASN A 287 13.18 -7.45 -10.95
C ASN A 287 13.12 -7.37 -9.42
N THR A 288 12.37 -8.25 -8.77
CA THR A 288 12.26 -8.30 -7.30
C THR A 288 13.60 -8.68 -6.68
N ILE A 289 14.28 -9.69 -7.22
CA ILE A 289 15.62 -10.12 -6.76
C ILE A 289 16.63 -8.99 -6.96
N GLU A 290 16.63 -8.34 -8.13
CA GLU A 290 17.51 -7.21 -8.40
C GLU A 290 17.31 -6.07 -7.41
N GLN A 291 16.08 -5.67 -7.14
CA GLN A 291 15.77 -4.63 -6.15
C GLN A 291 16.23 -5.02 -4.74
N LEU A 292 16.04 -6.28 -4.34
CA LEU A 292 16.53 -6.78 -3.06
C LEU A 292 18.06 -6.69 -2.99
N VAL A 293 18.75 -7.15 -4.02
CA VAL A 293 20.23 -7.06 -4.10
C VAL A 293 20.69 -5.61 -4.08
N MET A 294 20.01 -4.71 -4.82
CA MET A 294 20.35 -3.29 -4.85
C MET A 294 20.15 -2.60 -3.49
N SER A 295 19.21 -3.05 -2.68
CA SER A 295 18.95 -2.52 -1.34
C SER A 295 19.95 -2.98 -0.26
N LEU A 296 20.70 -4.07 -0.53
CA LEU A 296 21.67 -4.60 0.45
C LEU A 296 22.81 -3.61 0.72
N PRO A 297 23.30 -3.54 1.98
CA PRO A 297 24.55 -2.82 2.29
C PRO A 297 25.73 -3.33 1.46
N GLY A 298 26.70 -2.46 1.15
CA GLY A 298 27.84 -2.79 0.28
C GLY A 298 28.59 -4.06 0.70
N GLN A 299 28.80 -4.27 1.99
CA GLN A 299 29.44 -5.49 2.50
C GLN A 299 28.61 -6.75 2.25
N ALA A 300 27.28 -6.67 2.36
CA ALA A 300 26.38 -7.80 2.07
C ALA A 300 26.37 -8.14 0.57
N LYS A 301 26.42 -7.12 -0.32
CA LYS A 301 26.56 -7.33 -1.77
C LYS A 301 27.82 -8.09 -2.12
N MET A 302 28.97 -7.70 -1.55
CA MET A 302 30.25 -8.37 -1.78
C MET A 302 30.26 -9.81 -1.24
N VAL A 303 29.58 -10.06 -0.13
CA VAL A 303 29.40 -11.44 0.40
C VAL A 303 28.52 -12.25 -0.52
N LEU A 304 27.42 -11.70 -1.04
CA LEU A 304 26.53 -12.35 -1.98
C LEU A 304 27.25 -12.70 -3.30
N GLU A 305 28.07 -11.78 -3.85
CA GLU A 305 28.91 -12.01 -5.02
C GLU A 305 29.92 -13.14 -4.78
N ALA A 306 30.53 -13.17 -3.59
CA ALA A 306 31.44 -14.24 -3.22
C ALA A 306 30.74 -15.61 -3.16
N ILE A 307 29.52 -15.66 -2.60
CA ILE A 307 28.70 -16.89 -2.54
C ILE A 307 28.35 -17.34 -3.97
N ALA A 308 27.83 -16.46 -4.80
CA ALA A 308 27.43 -16.77 -6.17
C ALA A 308 28.62 -17.29 -6.99
N THR A 309 29.79 -16.66 -6.86
CA THR A 309 31.01 -17.06 -7.55
C THR A 309 31.51 -18.45 -7.13
N GLU A 310 31.47 -18.75 -5.80
CA GLU A 310 31.89 -20.06 -5.31
C GLU A 310 30.91 -21.17 -5.69
N ILE A 311 29.58 -20.91 -5.63
CA ILE A 311 28.57 -21.87 -6.10
C ILE A 311 28.74 -22.17 -7.58
N ALA A 312 28.98 -21.15 -8.41
CA ALA A 312 29.20 -21.31 -9.83
C ALA A 312 30.49 -22.14 -10.10
N ALA A 313 31.59 -21.87 -9.38
CA ALA A 313 32.83 -22.61 -9.48
C ALA A 313 32.69 -24.08 -9.01
N ALA A 314 31.80 -24.33 -8.03
CA ALA A 314 31.52 -25.69 -7.54
C ALA A 314 30.48 -26.44 -8.37
N GLY A 315 30.03 -25.90 -9.52
CA GLY A 315 29.02 -26.52 -10.38
C GLY A 315 27.62 -26.67 -9.70
N GLY A 316 27.28 -25.74 -8.81
CA GLY A 316 26.01 -25.78 -8.08
C GLY A 316 26.03 -26.60 -6.78
N ALA A 317 27.18 -27.11 -6.37
CA ALA A 317 27.31 -27.87 -5.11
C ALA A 317 27.33 -26.94 -3.88
N THR A 318 27.13 -27.56 -2.70
CA THR A 318 27.17 -26.84 -1.41
C THR A 318 28.58 -26.30 -1.15
N VAL A 319 28.71 -25.02 -0.81
CA VAL A 319 29.99 -24.36 -0.49
C VAL A 319 30.14 -24.14 1.00
N GLN A 320 31.37 -24.26 1.50
CA GLN A 320 31.66 -24.03 2.93
C GLN A 320 31.90 -22.54 3.19
N THR A 321 31.46 -22.07 4.39
CA THR A 321 31.63 -20.67 4.82
C THR A 321 33.09 -20.20 4.78
N GLY A 322 34.05 -21.13 4.94
CA GLY A 322 35.48 -20.83 4.85
C GLY A 322 35.95 -20.46 3.44
N GLU A 323 35.38 -21.09 2.42
CA GLU A 323 35.65 -20.82 1.00
C GLU A 323 35.01 -19.49 0.59
N VAL A 324 33.75 -19.29 0.99
CA VAL A 324 33.04 -18.02 0.81
C VAL A 324 33.84 -16.86 1.41
N TYR A 325 34.41 -17.01 2.63
CA TYR A 325 35.21 -15.96 3.24
C TYR A 325 36.47 -15.63 2.47
N LYS A 326 37.18 -16.63 1.94
CA LYS A 326 38.36 -16.42 1.10
C LYS A 326 37.99 -15.67 -0.19
N ARG A 327 36.89 -16.06 -0.85
CA ARG A 327 36.38 -15.38 -2.03
C ARG A 327 35.99 -13.94 -1.74
N TYR A 328 35.25 -13.72 -0.64
CA TYR A 328 34.85 -12.40 -0.17
C TYR A 328 36.08 -11.47 0.03
N GLN A 329 37.19 -11.97 0.59
CA GLN A 329 38.41 -11.17 0.75
C GLN A 329 38.96 -10.70 -0.62
N THR A 330 38.84 -11.52 -1.66
CA THR A 330 39.24 -11.18 -3.01
C THR A 330 38.31 -10.14 -3.63
N VAL A 331 36.98 -10.35 -3.50
CA VAL A 331 35.96 -9.43 -3.97
C VAL A 331 36.08 -8.06 -3.28
N ALA A 332 36.19 -8.02 -1.96
CA ALA A 332 36.33 -6.77 -1.20
C ALA A 332 37.56 -5.97 -1.63
N LYS A 333 38.70 -6.64 -1.87
CA LYS A 333 39.93 -5.99 -2.36
C LYS A 333 39.79 -5.44 -3.79
N SER A 334 39.07 -6.14 -4.68
CA SER A 334 38.84 -5.66 -6.06
C SER A 334 38.00 -4.39 -6.10
N TYR A 335 37.07 -4.22 -5.12
CA TYR A 335 36.28 -2.99 -4.92
C TYR A 335 36.99 -1.93 -4.08
N GLY A 336 38.20 -2.16 -3.58
CA GLY A 336 38.90 -1.23 -2.68
C GLY A 336 38.25 -1.07 -1.33
N ALA A 337 37.46 -2.05 -0.89
CA ALA A 337 36.72 -2.01 0.35
C ALA A 337 37.48 -2.70 1.49
N ASP A 338 37.26 -2.24 2.71
CA ASP A 338 37.82 -2.87 3.90
C ASP A 338 37.22 -4.27 4.12
N VAL A 339 38.11 -5.23 4.39
CA VAL A 339 37.73 -6.61 4.67
C VAL A 339 37.23 -6.73 6.10
N VAL A 340 35.93 -7.07 6.28
CA VAL A 340 35.37 -7.29 7.61
C VAL A 340 35.74 -8.67 8.15
N HIS A 341 35.70 -8.80 9.50
CA HIS A 341 36.07 -10.04 10.18
C HIS A 341 35.12 -11.19 9.81
N ARG A 342 35.68 -12.43 9.81
CA ARG A 342 34.95 -13.67 9.43
C ARG A 342 33.62 -13.86 10.17
N THR A 343 33.56 -13.49 11.45
CA THR A 343 32.31 -13.55 12.25
C THR A 343 31.22 -12.66 11.65
N ARG A 344 31.59 -11.47 11.16
CA ARG A 344 30.64 -10.55 10.52
C ARG A 344 30.12 -11.09 9.18
N VAL A 345 31.01 -11.69 8.38
CA VAL A 345 30.61 -12.37 7.13
C VAL A 345 29.67 -13.51 7.42
N ALA A 346 29.94 -14.34 8.44
CA ALA A 346 29.02 -15.41 8.84
C ALA A 346 27.63 -14.89 9.26
N GLN A 347 27.55 -13.74 9.93
CA GLN A 347 26.28 -13.08 10.26
C GLN A 347 25.50 -12.53 9.06
N LEU A 348 26.20 -12.22 7.96
CA LEU A 348 25.57 -11.76 6.72
C LEU A 348 25.08 -12.90 5.83
N VAL A 349 25.53 -14.15 6.09
CA VAL A 349 25.13 -15.37 5.36
C VAL A 349 23.92 -16.05 6.02
N THR A 350 23.68 -15.80 7.31
CA THR A 350 22.52 -16.29 8.09
C THR A 350 21.37 -15.31 8.05
#